data_0062559937f9905aa8bfdf83302838e0
#
_entry.id   0062559937f9905aa8bfdf83302838e0
#
_cell.length_a   1.000
_cell.length_b   1.000
_cell.length_c   1.000
_cell.angle_alpha   90.00
_cell.angle_beta   90.00
_cell.angle_gamma   90.00
#
_symmetry.space_group_name_H-M   'P 1'
#
loop_
_entity.id
_entity.type
_entity.pdbx_description
1 polymer ?
#
loop_
_entity_poly.entity_id
_entity_poly.type
_entity_poly.pdbx_seq_one_letter_code
_entity_poly.pdbx_strand_id
1 'polypeptide(L)'
;KFTLCFTGDAAAEEDYFISAMGWASTKNLPIWYIIEDNDLSILTEKKVRRNWEISDVGKAFKIDSYNVQDDPSELWSIFRDLAVYKPCVLNIKTNRLFWHAGAGIDDPDTFDRHKKYIKYFGPKYNKEAKDYVKEKWKKWLR
;
A
#
# COMPACT_ATOMS: atom_id res chain seq x y z
N LYS A 1 1.80 2.58 21.47
CA LYS A 1 1.45 3.31 20.23
C LYS A 1 1.80 2.42 19.04
N PHE A 2 1.00 2.46 18.00
CA PHE A 2 1.18 1.70 16.76
C PHE A 2 1.42 2.70 15.60
N THR A 3 2.29 2.36 14.66
CA THR A 3 2.66 3.23 13.54
C THR A 3 2.28 2.58 12.21
N LEU A 4 1.66 3.34 11.32
CA LEU A 4 1.49 2.99 9.90
C LEU A 4 2.45 3.85 9.09
N CYS A 5 3.31 3.21 8.30
CA CYS A 5 4.25 3.87 7.40
C CYS A 5 3.83 3.57 5.96
N PHE A 6 3.25 4.55 5.28
CA PHE A 6 2.87 4.45 3.87
C PHE A 6 3.99 4.94 2.97
N THR A 7 4.27 4.20 1.89
CA THR A 7 5.30 4.56 0.90
C THR A 7 4.97 3.96 -0.47
N GLY A 8 5.59 4.49 -1.53
CA GLY A 8 5.58 3.87 -2.86
C GLY A 8 6.67 2.82 -3.02
N ASP A 9 6.55 1.99 -4.04
CA ASP A 9 7.49 0.89 -4.33
C ASP A 9 8.92 1.37 -4.60
N ALA A 10 9.10 2.49 -5.28
CA ALA A 10 10.43 3.06 -5.53
C ALA A 10 11.08 3.64 -4.25
N ALA A 11 10.31 4.31 -3.41
CA ALA A 11 10.83 4.81 -2.13
C ALA A 11 11.17 3.67 -1.14
N ALA A 12 10.51 2.51 -1.28
CA ALA A 12 10.83 1.33 -0.49
C ALA A 12 12.16 0.64 -0.91
N GLU A 13 12.76 1.03 -2.03
CA GLU A 13 14.08 0.55 -2.49
C GLU A 13 15.25 1.30 -1.83
N GLU A 14 14.98 2.45 -1.24
CA GLU A 14 15.99 3.32 -0.66
C GLU A 14 16.64 2.69 0.57
N ASP A 15 17.92 2.97 0.77
CA ASP A 15 18.74 2.41 1.84
C ASP A 15 18.19 2.72 3.24
N TYR A 16 17.68 3.93 3.45
CA TYR A 16 17.08 4.33 4.72
C TYR A 16 15.81 3.53 5.05
N PHE A 17 15.02 3.14 4.04
CA PHE A 17 13.81 2.33 4.25
C PHE A 17 14.18 0.91 4.68
N ILE A 18 15.12 0.29 3.96
CA ILE A 18 15.61 -1.06 4.25
C ILE A 18 16.26 -1.12 5.64
N SER A 19 17.08 -0.13 5.97
CA SER A 19 17.71 -0.03 7.29
C SER A 19 16.68 0.14 8.40
N ALA A 20 15.63 0.94 8.19
CA ALA A 20 14.55 1.12 9.16
C ALA A 20 13.77 -0.18 9.41
N MET A 21 13.51 -0.98 8.36
CA MET A 21 12.90 -2.30 8.52
C MET A 21 13.77 -3.24 9.36
N GLY A 22 15.06 -3.30 9.08
CA GLY A 22 16.03 -4.12 9.86
C GLY A 22 16.05 -3.73 11.34
N TRP A 23 16.01 -2.43 11.62
CA TRP A 23 15.93 -1.93 12.99
C TRP A 23 14.60 -2.26 13.66
N ALA A 24 13.50 -2.06 12.95
CA ALA A 24 12.15 -2.40 13.45
C ALA A 24 12.04 -3.87 13.82
N SER A 25 12.61 -4.77 13.01
CA SER A 25 12.70 -6.19 13.33
C SER A 25 13.50 -6.43 14.61
N THR A 26 14.72 -5.88 14.68
CA THR A 26 15.62 -6.05 15.83
C THR A 26 14.99 -5.61 17.15
N LYS A 27 14.20 -4.55 17.12
CA LYS A 27 13.54 -3.96 18.31
C LYS A 27 12.09 -4.42 18.48
N ASN A 28 11.58 -5.29 17.58
CA ASN A 28 10.19 -5.72 17.55
C ASN A 28 9.22 -4.53 17.66
N LEU A 29 9.44 -3.51 16.83
CA LEU A 29 8.65 -2.28 16.88
C LEU A 29 7.23 -2.49 16.32
N PRO A 30 6.19 -1.91 16.92
CA PRO A 30 4.81 -1.97 16.43
C PRO A 30 4.60 -1.04 15.24
N ILE A 31 5.12 -1.42 14.08
CA ILE A 31 5.04 -0.66 12.84
C ILE A 31 4.66 -1.56 11.66
N TRP A 32 3.73 -1.10 10.85
CA TRP A 32 3.42 -1.71 9.56
C TRP A 32 3.92 -0.81 8.43
N TYR A 33 4.72 -1.40 7.56
CA TYR A 33 5.17 -0.80 6.32
C TYR A 33 4.19 -1.15 5.23
N ILE A 34 3.42 -0.18 4.76
CA ILE A 34 2.41 -0.33 3.71
C ILE A 34 2.98 0.28 2.43
N ILE A 35 3.33 -0.58 1.49
CA ILE A 35 3.92 -0.20 0.22
C ILE A 35 2.84 -0.23 -0.86
N GLU A 36 2.55 0.90 -1.48
CA GLU A 36 1.69 1.02 -2.64
C GLU A 36 2.52 0.76 -3.91
N ASP A 37 2.55 -0.51 -4.33
CA ASP A 37 3.38 -0.98 -5.45
C ASP A 37 2.58 -0.91 -6.75
N ASN A 38 2.79 0.17 -7.50
CA ASN A 38 2.21 0.38 -8.82
C ASN A 38 3.18 0.04 -9.97
N ASP A 39 4.31 -0.60 -9.67
CA ASP A 39 5.33 -1.03 -10.62
C ASP A 39 6.11 0.10 -11.30
N LEU A 40 5.93 1.36 -10.87
CA LEU A 40 6.48 2.54 -11.52
C LEU A 40 7.17 3.48 -10.52
N SER A 41 8.39 3.91 -10.87
CA SER A 41 9.02 5.12 -10.33
C SER A 41 8.91 6.22 -11.38
N ILE A 42 7.99 7.18 -11.19
CA ILE A 42 7.58 8.14 -12.22
C ILE A 42 7.12 7.38 -13.47
N LEU A 43 8.02 7.08 -14.43
CA LEU A 43 7.76 6.33 -15.65
C LEU A 43 8.67 5.09 -15.78
N THR A 44 9.58 4.86 -14.84
CA THR A 44 10.52 3.73 -14.88
C THR A 44 9.90 2.50 -14.25
N GLU A 45 9.74 1.45 -15.04
CA GLU A 45 9.19 0.17 -14.56
C GLU A 45 10.10 -0.47 -13.49
N LYS A 46 9.49 -1.15 -12.54
CA LYS A 46 10.19 -1.84 -11.45
C LYS A 46 11.22 -2.86 -11.96
N LYS A 47 10.90 -3.61 -13.03
CA LYS A 47 11.82 -4.60 -13.62
C LYS A 47 13.15 -4.03 -14.13
N VAL A 48 13.19 -2.71 -14.41
CA VAL A 48 14.42 -1.99 -14.80
C VAL A 48 15.25 -1.61 -13.58
N ARG A 49 14.60 -1.39 -12.44
CA ARG A 49 15.22 -0.92 -11.20
C ARG A 49 15.67 -2.07 -10.29
N ARG A 50 14.89 -3.17 -10.24
CA ARG A 50 15.17 -4.32 -9.37
C ARG A 50 14.54 -5.61 -9.87
N ASN A 51 15.10 -6.73 -9.44
CA ASN A 51 14.63 -8.09 -9.70
C ASN A 51 14.19 -8.83 -8.41
N TRP A 52 13.92 -8.10 -7.35
CA TRP A 52 13.52 -8.62 -6.04
C TRP A 52 12.25 -7.93 -5.53
N GLU A 53 11.54 -8.56 -4.61
CA GLU A 53 10.37 -8.01 -3.97
C GLU A 53 10.67 -7.53 -2.54
N ILE A 54 10.08 -6.40 -2.15
CA ILE A 54 10.29 -5.83 -0.81
C ILE A 54 9.79 -6.75 0.30
N SER A 55 8.77 -7.54 0.03
CA SER A 55 8.27 -8.56 0.97
C SER A 55 9.32 -9.64 1.24
N ASP A 56 10.19 -9.96 0.29
CA ASP A 56 11.24 -10.96 0.50
C ASP A 56 12.38 -10.38 1.35
N VAL A 57 12.67 -9.09 1.21
CA VAL A 57 13.57 -8.37 2.13
C VAL A 57 13.00 -8.37 3.55
N GLY A 58 11.70 -8.12 3.70
CA GLY A 58 11.04 -8.19 5.00
C GLY A 58 11.14 -9.58 5.63
N LYS A 59 10.92 -10.64 4.86
CA LYS A 59 11.11 -12.03 5.32
C LYS A 59 12.55 -12.31 5.74
N ALA A 60 13.54 -11.80 4.98
CA ALA A 60 14.96 -11.93 5.35
C ALA A 60 15.27 -11.28 6.70
N PHE A 61 14.58 -10.21 7.06
CA PHE A 61 14.62 -9.60 8.39
C PHE A 61 13.70 -10.27 9.42
N LYS A 62 13.07 -11.40 9.09
CA LYS A 62 12.11 -12.12 9.95
C LYS A 62 10.88 -11.30 10.32
N ILE A 63 10.45 -10.41 9.42
CA ILE A 63 9.21 -9.65 9.53
C ILE A 63 8.10 -10.39 8.78
N ASP A 64 6.92 -10.48 9.37
CA ASP A 64 5.72 -10.97 8.66
C ASP A 64 5.46 -10.09 7.43
N SER A 65 5.54 -10.70 6.24
CA SER A 65 5.60 -9.96 4.98
C SER A 65 4.72 -10.59 3.91
N TYR A 66 3.92 -9.77 3.25
CA TYR A 66 2.88 -10.19 2.30
C TYR A 66 2.95 -9.41 1.01
N ASN A 67 2.72 -10.09 -0.11
CA ASN A 67 2.36 -9.49 -1.39
C ASN A 67 0.88 -9.71 -1.62
N VAL A 68 0.12 -8.65 -1.75
CA VAL A 68 -1.35 -8.70 -1.84
C VAL A 68 -1.87 -7.78 -2.94
N GLN A 69 -3.08 -8.03 -3.38
CA GLN A 69 -3.78 -7.13 -4.30
C GLN A 69 -4.44 -5.99 -3.51
N ASP A 70 -4.74 -4.88 -4.18
CA ASP A 70 -5.51 -3.77 -3.62
C ASP A 70 -7.02 -4.11 -3.50
N ASP A 71 -7.33 -5.41 -3.34
CA ASP A 71 -8.70 -5.86 -3.14
C ASP A 71 -9.15 -5.62 -1.71
N PRO A 72 -10.21 -4.82 -1.46
CA PRO A 72 -10.66 -4.50 -0.12
C PRO A 72 -11.02 -5.72 0.74
N SER A 73 -11.51 -6.81 0.12
CA SER A 73 -11.88 -8.03 0.86
C SER A 73 -10.63 -8.78 1.33
N GLU A 74 -9.60 -8.87 0.49
CA GLU A 74 -8.31 -9.46 0.83
C GLU A 74 -7.60 -8.63 1.91
N LEU A 75 -7.53 -7.31 1.73
CA LEU A 75 -6.91 -6.40 2.69
C LEU A 75 -7.63 -6.46 4.04
N TRP A 76 -8.96 -6.46 4.06
CA TRP A 76 -9.72 -6.57 5.29
C TRP A 76 -9.40 -7.85 6.08
N SER A 77 -9.33 -9.00 5.37
CA SER A 77 -8.97 -10.27 6.01
C SER A 77 -7.59 -10.21 6.66
N ILE A 78 -6.61 -9.68 5.93
CA ILE A 78 -5.24 -9.54 6.42
C ILE A 78 -5.18 -8.60 7.62
N PHE A 79 -5.75 -7.41 7.52
CA PHE A 79 -5.72 -6.41 8.60
C PHE A 79 -6.39 -6.91 9.89
N ARG A 80 -7.42 -7.73 9.77
CA ARG A 80 -8.09 -8.31 10.93
C ARG A 80 -7.20 -9.30 11.68
N ASP A 81 -6.39 -10.06 10.94
CA ASP A 81 -5.63 -11.19 11.49
C ASP A 81 -4.19 -10.80 11.89
N LEU A 82 -3.73 -9.60 11.48
CA LEU A 82 -2.39 -9.12 11.79
C LEU A 82 -2.22 -8.62 13.23
N ALA A 83 -1.10 -8.99 13.81
CA ALA A 83 -0.72 -8.55 15.15
C ALA A 83 -0.18 -7.10 15.13
N VAL A 84 -0.94 -6.15 15.68
CA VAL A 84 -0.58 -4.71 15.72
C VAL A 84 0.64 -4.37 16.59
N TYR A 85 1.17 -5.30 17.35
CA TYR A 85 2.32 -5.10 18.24
C TYR A 85 3.65 -5.62 17.67
N LYS A 86 3.65 -6.07 16.42
CA LYS A 86 4.83 -6.56 15.69
C LYS A 86 5.05 -5.78 14.40
N PRO A 87 6.29 -5.71 13.89
CA PRO A 87 6.52 -5.18 12.56
C PRO A 87 5.88 -6.07 11.50
N CYS A 88 5.35 -5.44 10.45
CA CYS A 88 4.78 -6.12 9.29
C CYS A 88 5.12 -5.36 8.01
N VAL A 89 5.26 -6.08 6.90
CA VAL A 89 5.41 -5.52 5.55
C VAL A 89 4.23 -5.96 4.69
N LEU A 90 3.49 -5.00 4.19
CA LEU A 90 2.39 -5.21 3.24
C LEU A 90 2.74 -4.54 1.91
N ASN A 91 3.17 -5.32 0.92
CA ASN A 91 3.37 -4.85 -0.44
C ASN A 91 2.07 -5.02 -1.21
N ILE A 92 1.35 -3.93 -1.42
CA ILE A 92 0.02 -3.90 -2.04
C ILE A 92 0.17 -3.54 -3.51
N LYS A 93 -0.17 -4.47 -4.40
CA LYS A 93 -0.18 -4.24 -5.84
C LYS A 93 -1.34 -3.32 -6.19
N THR A 94 -1.01 -2.12 -6.65
CA THR A 94 -1.97 -1.07 -7.00
C THR A 94 -1.86 -0.69 -8.47
N ASN A 95 -2.86 0.02 -8.96
CA ASN A 95 -2.82 0.63 -10.28
C ASN A 95 -2.86 2.15 -10.15
N ARG A 96 -1.90 2.82 -10.75
CA ARG A 96 -1.88 4.28 -10.78
C ARG A 96 -2.88 4.78 -11.83
N LEU A 97 -3.90 5.53 -11.37
CA LEU A 97 -4.98 6.05 -12.21
C LEU A 97 -4.78 7.51 -12.62
N PHE A 98 -3.82 8.21 -12.00
CA PHE A 98 -3.60 9.64 -12.17
C PHE A 98 -2.15 9.94 -12.45
N TRP A 99 -1.91 11.09 -13.05
CA TRP A 99 -0.56 11.58 -13.35
C TRP A 99 0.33 11.64 -12.13
N HIS A 100 1.57 11.19 -12.29
CA HIS A 100 2.60 11.37 -11.29
C HIS A 100 3.24 12.75 -11.44
N ALA A 101 2.80 13.72 -10.65
CA ALA A 101 3.40 15.08 -10.59
C ALA A 101 3.62 15.74 -11.95
N GLY A 102 2.77 15.47 -12.93
CA GLY A 102 2.90 16.02 -14.29
C GLY A 102 3.93 15.33 -15.20
N ALA A 103 4.49 14.22 -14.78
CA ALA A 103 5.60 13.55 -15.46
C ALA A 103 5.19 12.56 -16.58
N GLY A 104 4.08 12.75 -17.23
CA GLY A 104 3.64 11.92 -18.35
C GLY A 104 2.16 11.60 -18.33
N ILE A 105 1.72 10.75 -19.24
CA ILE A 105 0.34 10.27 -19.34
C ILE A 105 0.33 8.82 -18.87
N ASP A 106 -0.48 8.51 -17.86
CA ASP A 106 -0.71 7.14 -17.45
C ASP A 106 -1.59 6.41 -18.48
N ASP A 107 -1.51 5.10 -18.50
CA ASP A 107 -2.29 4.27 -19.42
C ASP A 107 -3.79 4.46 -19.15
N PRO A 108 -4.58 4.94 -20.15
CA PRO A 108 -6.01 5.15 -20.00
C PRO A 108 -6.78 3.83 -19.80
N ASP A 109 -6.20 2.70 -20.23
CA ASP A 109 -6.80 1.37 -20.11
C ASP A 109 -6.44 0.67 -18.80
N THR A 110 -5.72 1.35 -17.90
CA THR A 110 -5.38 0.83 -16.58
C THR A 110 -6.62 0.38 -15.82
N PHE A 111 -6.53 -0.81 -15.24
CA PHE A 111 -7.60 -1.39 -14.45
C PHE A 111 -7.96 -0.53 -13.24
N ASP A 112 -9.19 -0.04 -13.20
CA ASP A 112 -9.76 0.74 -12.10
C ASP A 112 -10.61 -0.14 -11.19
N ARG A 113 -10.06 -0.55 -10.06
CA ARG A 113 -10.75 -1.39 -9.07
C ARG A 113 -11.99 -0.69 -8.49
N HIS A 114 -11.92 0.62 -8.27
CA HIS A 114 -13.05 1.39 -7.77
C HIS A 114 -14.25 1.34 -8.72
N LYS A 115 -14.02 1.53 -10.02
CA LYS A 115 -15.08 1.37 -11.04
C LYS A 115 -15.68 -0.03 -11.03
N LYS A 116 -14.83 -1.07 -10.88
CA LYS A 116 -15.30 -2.46 -10.74
C LYS A 116 -16.24 -2.62 -9.55
N TYR A 117 -15.87 -2.08 -8.39
CA TYR A 117 -16.69 -2.18 -7.18
C TYR A 117 -17.99 -1.38 -7.27
N ILE A 118 -17.97 -0.17 -7.87
CA ILE A 118 -19.19 0.60 -8.14
C ILE A 118 -20.14 -0.21 -9.03
N LYS A 119 -19.63 -0.86 -10.07
CA LYS A 119 -20.43 -1.71 -10.94
C LYS A 119 -21.06 -2.89 -10.19
N TYR A 120 -20.34 -3.48 -9.25
CA TYR A 120 -20.79 -4.65 -8.49
C TYR A 120 -21.79 -4.28 -7.38
N PHE A 121 -21.49 -3.27 -6.56
CA PHE A 121 -22.31 -2.88 -5.41
C PHE A 121 -23.36 -1.80 -5.73
N GLY A 122 -23.22 -1.12 -6.85
CA GLY A 122 -24.10 -0.04 -7.30
C GLY A 122 -23.74 1.35 -6.74
N PRO A 123 -24.34 2.41 -7.34
CA PRO A 123 -24.00 3.80 -7.03
C PRO A 123 -24.41 4.24 -5.62
N LYS A 124 -25.43 3.60 -5.04
CA LYS A 124 -25.87 3.89 -3.66
C LYS A 124 -24.75 3.64 -2.65
N TYR A 125 -24.12 2.46 -2.71
CA TYR A 125 -23.00 2.12 -1.83
C TYR A 125 -21.80 3.04 -2.02
N ASN A 126 -21.51 3.45 -3.26
CA ASN A 126 -20.45 4.42 -3.52
C ASN A 126 -20.72 5.75 -2.85
N LYS A 127 -21.97 6.24 -2.87
CA LYS A 127 -22.36 7.47 -2.17
C LYS A 127 -22.21 7.31 -0.66
N GLU A 128 -22.72 6.24 -0.08
CA GLU A 128 -22.61 5.96 1.36
C GLU A 128 -21.15 5.89 1.84
N ALA A 129 -20.28 5.19 1.07
CA ALA A 129 -18.84 5.13 1.37
C ALA A 129 -18.17 6.50 1.33
N LYS A 130 -18.48 7.32 0.32
CA LYS A 130 -17.96 8.69 0.21
C LYS A 130 -18.42 9.58 1.35
N ASP A 131 -19.69 9.50 1.73
CA ASP A 131 -20.25 10.30 2.82
C ASP A 131 -19.63 9.88 4.17
N TYR A 132 -19.44 8.57 4.39
CA TYR A 132 -18.75 8.04 5.57
C TYR A 132 -17.31 8.57 5.66
N VAL A 133 -16.53 8.49 4.57
CA VAL A 133 -15.14 9.00 4.55
C VAL A 133 -15.09 10.49 4.83
N LYS A 134 -15.97 11.29 4.20
CA LYS A 134 -16.05 12.75 4.45
C LYS A 134 -16.35 13.07 5.91
N GLU A 135 -17.26 12.32 6.53
CA GLU A 135 -17.59 12.49 7.95
C GLU A 135 -16.40 12.19 8.85
N LYS A 136 -15.71 11.07 8.59
CA LYS A 136 -14.48 10.72 9.33
C LYS A 136 -13.42 11.80 9.20
N TRP A 137 -13.12 12.29 7.99
CA TRP A 137 -12.16 13.36 7.80
C TRP A 137 -12.52 14.65 8.55
N LYS A 138 -13.79 15.08 8.52
CA LYS A 138 -14.24 16.24 9.30
C LYS A 138 -13.98 16.10 10.79
N LYS A 139 -14.09 14.87 11.31
CA LYS A 139 -13.81 14.57 12.73
C LYS A 139 -12.32 14.63 13.08
N TRP A 140 -11.45 14.23 12.15
CA TRP A 140 -10.01 14.17 12.38
C TRP A 140 -9.28 15.50 12.14
N LEU A 141 -9.85 16.38 11.32
CA LEU A 141 -9.30 17.72 11.02
C LEU A 141 -9.71 18.80 12.03
N ARG A 142 -10.43 18.43 13.09
CA ARG A 142 -10.74 19.30 14.24
C ARG A 142 -9.74 19.06 15.37
#